data_4953b956c6fe2421510b2f97213652f8
#
_entry.id   4953b956c6fe2421510b2f97213652f8
#
_cell.length_a   1.000
_cell.length_b   1.000
_cell.length_c   1.000
_cell.angle_alpha   90.00
_cell.angle_beta   90.00
_cell.angle_gamma   90.00
#
_symmetry.space_group_name_H-M   'P 1'
#
loop_
_entity.id
_entity.type
_entity.pdbx_description
1 polymer ?
#
loop_
_entity_poly.entity_id
_entity_poly.type
_entity_poly.pdbx_seq_one_letter_code
_entity_poly.pdbx_strand_id
1 'polypeptide(L)'
;MANSNLKEAKAAKNDEFYTQFHDIEVEMNAYLEYDLNVFRGKTVLLPCDDPEWSNFTRYFAAKFDELGLKKLISTSYAPDAKKMRLLSEPTLFETDAPQFDPSKAQTKGKIFILDKDLSGDGRINIDDLHWEYLNGDGDFRSKEVSELRDEADIIITNPPFSLFREFLAWIVSANKKFIIIGNMNAVTYKETFPLIKENKMWMGYSIHSGDREFEVPDEYPLNAAGWRIDENGRKFIRVKGVRWFTNIDHGRRHEPLPLMTMADNLRFSKHKEIKGKVSYDHYDNYDAIEVPFTDAIPSDYDGVMGVPISFLDKYCPEQFEILGITKTWFGSASKIYPEQIQVDRQGKKCKVTKLNDGAVLHHPQIPQNETYYIVDGKYYTQVYARVLIRH
;
A
#
# COMPACT_ATOMS: atom_id res chain seq x y z
N MET A 1 12.83 16.53 -4.43
CA MET A 1 12.81 15.94 -5.79
C MET A 1 12.27 14.49 -5.80
N ALA A 2 11.49 14.07 -4.82
CA ALA A 2 11.14 12.65 -4.64
C ALA A 2 9.83 12.17 -5.29
N ASN A 3 9.13 12.93 -6.12
CA ASN A 3 7.83 12.52 -6.66
C ASN A 3 7.53 13.01 -8.09
N SER A 4 8.54 13.38 -8.89
CA SER A 4 8.28 13.76 -10.28
C SER A 4 7.80 12.57 -11.10
N ASN A 5 8.40 11.41 -10.94
CA ASN A 5 8.09 10.21 -11.71
C ASN A 5 6.72 9.60 -11.38
N LEU A 6 6.35 9.56 -10.08
CA LEU A 6 5.00 9.17 -9.69
C LEU A 6 3.94 10.16 -10.20
N LYS A 7 4.29 11.45 -10.35
CA LYS A 7 3.39 12.44 -10.96
C LYS A 7 3.29 12.25 -12.48
N GLU A 8 4.39 11.94 -13.14
CA GLU A 8 4.42 11.67 -14.58
C GLU A 8 3.78 10.32 -14.91
N ALA A 9 4.08 9.27 -14.16
CA ALA A 9 3.41 7.97 -14.24
C ALA A 9 1.90 8.10 -13.98
N LYS A 10 1.52 8.87 -12.96
CA LYS A 10 0.12 9.18 -12.65
C LYS A 10 -0.57 9.93 -13.79
N ALA A 11 0.09 10.92 -14.39
CA ALA A 11 -0.43 11.67 -15.54
C ALA A 11 -0.56 10.79 -16.78
N ALA A 12 0.30 9.78 -16.93
CA ALA A 12 0.30 8.83 -18.02
C ALA A 12 -0.59 7.59 -17.75
N LYS A 13 -1.14 7.40 -16.53
CA LYS A 13 -1.79 6.16 -16.06
C LYS A 13 -0.89 4.91 -16.20
N ASN A 14 0.42 5.09 -16.04
CA ASN A 14 1.45 4.05 -16.17
C ASN A 14 2.09 3.73 -14.83
N ASP A 15 1.31 3.58 -13.79
CA ASP A 15 1.74 3.25 -12.44
C ASP A 15 1.40 1.79 -12.06
N GLU A 16 1.22 0.95 -13.07
CA GLU A 16 1.20 -0.51 -12.94
C GLU A 16 2.65 -1.03 -12.96
N PHE A 17 3.04 -1.69 -11.89
CA PHE A 17 4.38 -2.26 -11.73
C PHE A 17 4.27 -3.76 -11.46
N TYR A 18 5.13 -4.56 -12.10
CA TYR A 18 5.10 -6.02 -11.92
C TYR A 18 5.74 -6.41 -10.60
N THR A 19 4.93 -6.91 -9.68
CA THR A 19 5.38 -7.44 -8.39
C THR A 19 6.21 -8.69 -8.60
N GLN A 20 7.33 -8.81 -7.89
CA GLN A 20 8.20 -9.97 -8.03
C GLN A 20 7.56 -11.23 -7.43
N PHE A 21 7.76 -12.37 -8.06
CA PHE A 21 7.21 -13.65 -7.62
C PHE A 21 7.57 -13.98 -6.17
N HIS A 22 8.81 -13.75 -5.78
CA HIS A 22 9.27 -13.98 -4.42
C HIS A 22 8.54 -13.12 -3.38
N ASP A 23 8.28 -11.83 -3.68
CA ASP A 23 7.54 -10.96 -2.77
C ASP A 23 6.08 -11.43 -2.56
N ILE A 24 5.47 -12.00 -3.61
CA ILE A 24 4.14 -12.61 -3.53
C ILE A 24 4.20 -13.88 -2.68
N GLU A 25 5.16 -14.76 -2.93
CA GLU A 25 5.33 -16.01 -2.21
C GLU A 25 5.53 -15.80 -0.71
N VAL A 26 6.41 -14.87 -0.32
CA VAL A 26 6.66 -14.55 1.10
C VAL A 26 5.39 -14.01 1.78
N GLU A 27 4.63 -13.16 1.08
CA GLU A 27 3.40 -12.62 1.63
C GLU A 27 2.33 -13.70 1.79
N MET A 28 2.07 -14.50 0.74
CA MET A 28 1.04 -15.54 0.78
C MET A 28 1.35 -16.64 1.80
N ASN A 29 2.62 -17.03 1.94
CA ASN A 29 3.04 -18.03 2.93
C ASN A 29 2.71 -17.61 4.36
N ALA A 30 2.78 -16.34 4.69
CA ALA A 30 2.45 -15.85 6.03
C ALA A 30 0.97 -16.05 6.40
N TYR A 31 0.07 -15.96 5.43
CA TYR A 31 -1.34 -16.27 5.64
C TYR A 31 -1.58 -17.77 5.78
N LEU A 32 -0.87 -18.58 4.99
CA LEU A 32 -0.93 -20.05 5.07
C LEU A 32 -0.33 -20.59 6.37
N GLU A 33 0.72 -19.97 6.90
CA GLU A 33 1.29 -20.32 8.21
C GLU A 33 0.29 -20.05 9.34
N TYR A 34 -0.53 -19.04 9.23
CA TYR A 34 -1.55 -18.68 10.22
C TYR A 34 -2.84 -19.51 10.06
N ASP A 35 -3.31 -19.70 8.82
CA ASP A 35 -4.46 -20.53 8.47
C ASP A 35 -4.20 -21.29 7.17
N LEU A 36 -3.90 -22.58 7.27
CA LEU A 36 -3.64 -23.48 6.14
C LEU A 36 -4.80 -23.54 5.13
N ASN A 37 -6.02 -23.16 5.54
CA ASN A 37 -7.21 -23.23 4.71
C ASN A 37 -7.65 -21.86 4.18
N VAL A 38 -6.86 -20.81 4.36
CA VAL A 38 -7.22 -19.44 3.98
C VAL A 38 -7.69 -19.31 2.53
N PHE A 39 -7.10 -20.08 1.60
CA PHE A 39 -7.42 -20.10 0.18
C PHE A 39 -8.27 -21.31 -0.24
N ARG A 40 -8.42 -22.32 0.62
CA ARG A 40 -9.08 -23.58 0.26
C ARG A 40 -10.55 -23.40 -0.07
N GLY A 41 -10.96 -23.90 -1.24
CA GLY A 41 -12.32 -23.79 -1.77
C GLY A 41 -12.73 -22.36 -2.15
N LYS A 42 -11.78 -21.44 -2.28
CA LYS A 42 -12.03 -20.03 -2.58
C LYS A 42 -11.93 -19.75 -4.07
N THR A 43 -12.75 -18.80 -4.53
CA THR A 43 -12.57 -18.12 -5.81
C THR A 43 -11.69 -16.90 -5.60
N VAL A 44 -10.54 -16.85 -6.25
CA VAL A 44 -9.59 -15.73 -6.22
C VAL A 44 -9.72 -14.92 -7.50
N LEU A 45 -9.87 -13.61 -7.37
CA LEU A 45 -9.87 -12.66 -8.49
C LEU A 45 -8.59 -11.82 -8.46
N LEU A 46 -7.91 -11.77 -9.59
CA LEU A 46 -6.72 -10.98 -9.87
C LEU A 46 -7.08 -9.91 -10.94
N PRO A 47 -7.71 -8.81 -10.57
CA PRO A 47 -8.11 -7.79 -11.54
C PRO A 47 -6.88 -7.02 -12.04
N CYS A 48 -6.81 -6.77 -13.33
CA CYS A 48 -5.71 -6.09 -14.02
C CYS A 48 -4.39 -6.90 -14.08
N ASP A 49 -4.45 -8.20 -13.90
CA ASP A 49 -3.29 -9.10 -13.86
C ASP A 49 -3.26 -10.04 -15.07
N ASP A 50 -2.70 -9.58 -16.18
CA ASP A 50 -2.51 -10.39 -17.38
C ASP A 50 -1.54 -11.55 -17.11
N PRO A 51 -1.92 -12.83 -17.37
CA PRO A 51 -1.06 -13.99 -17.09
C PRO A 51 0.30 -13.97 -17.78
N GLU A 52 0.41 -13.31 -18.91
CA GLU A 52 1.67 -13.24 -19.65
C GLU A 52 2.73 -12.41 -18.89
N TRP A 53 2.28 -11.46 -18.06
CA TRP A 53 3.13 -10.51 -17.37
C TRP A 53 3.03 -10.56 -15.85
N SER A 54 1.83 -10.93 -15.33
CA SER A 54 1.57 -10.92 -13.89
C SER A 54 2.15 -12.14 -13.19
N ASN A 55 3.03 -11.91 -12.24
CA ASN A 55 3.49 -12.95 -11.33
C ASN A 55 2.40 -13.40 -10.33
N PHE A 56 1.33 -12.62 -10.12
CA PHE A 56 0.19 -13.06 -9.32
C PHE A 56 -0.51 -14.24 -10.00
N THR A 57 -0.86 -14.10 -11.27
CA THR A 57 -1.52 -15.19 -12.01
C THR A 57 -0.63 -16.42 -12.07
N ARG A 58 0.68 -16.25 -12.34
CA ARG A 58 1.65 -17.35 -12.36
C ARG A 58 1.76 -18.05 -11.00
N TYR A 59 1.81 -17.30 -9.90
CA TYR A 59 1.88 -17.87 -8.55
C TYR A 59 0.65 -18.70 -8.22
N PHE A 60 -0.55 -18.13 -8.37
CA PHE A 60 -1.79 -18.82 -8.02
C PHE A 60 -2.11 -19.99 -8.96
N ALA A 61 -1.76 -19.89 -10.24
CA ALA A 61 -1.89 -21.01 -11.17
C ALA A 61 -0.93 -22.16 -10.82
N ALA A 62 0.35 -21.86 -10.55
CA ALA A 62 1.33 -22.88 -10.17
C ALA A 62 1.00 -23.58 -8.83
N LYS A 63 0.31 -22.90 -7.94
CA LYS A 63 -0.07 -23.38 -6.60
C LYS A 63 -1.54 -23.78 -6.48
N PHE A 64 -2.28 -23.85 -7.58
CA PHE A 64 -3.73 -24.03 -7.58
C PHE A 64 -4.19 -25.22 -6.73
N ASP A 65 -3.65 -26.41 -7.03
CA ASP A 65 -3.97 -27.65 -6.30
C ASP A 65 -3.47 -27.63 -4.86
N GLU A 66 -2.26 -27.11 -4.62
CA GLU A 66 -1.66 -27.01 -3.29
C GLU A 66 -2.49 -26.11 -2.37
N LEU A 67 -2.93 -24.96 -2.87
CA LEU A 67 -3.80 -24.02 -2.16
C LEU A 67 -5.25 -24.54 -2.07
N GLY A 68 -5.61 -25.52 -2.88
CA GLY A 68 -6.96 -26.09 -2.97
C GLY A 68 -7.99 -25.07 -3.43
N LEU A 69 -7.62 -24.20 -4.37
CA LEU A 69 -8.52 -23.18 -4.91
C LEU A 69 -9.75 -23.84 -5.57
N LYS A 70 -10.87 -23.15 -5.50
CA LYS A 70 -12.06 -23.52 -6.29
C LYS A 70 -11.97 -22.96 -7.71
N LYS A 71 -11.51 -21.72 -7.84
CA LYS A 71 -11.43 -21.02 -9.12
C LYS A 71 -10.43 -19.86 -9.04
N LEU A 72 -9.65 -19.66 -10.08
CA LEU A 72 -8.82 -18.50 -10.29
C LEU A 72 -9.36 -17.71 -11.47
N ILE A 73 -9.57 -16.42 -11.30
CA ILE A 73 -10.00 -15.49 -12.33
C ILE A 73 -8.95 -14.39 -12.42
N SER A 74 -8.43 -14.13 -13.60
CA SER A 74 -7.58 -12.97 -13.87
C SER A 74 -8.19 -12.13 -14.99
N THR A 75 -8.01 -10.81 -14.95
CA THR A 75 -8.44 -9.92 -16.02
C THR A 75 -7.31 -9.02 -16.49
N SER A 76 -7.31 -8.68 -17.77
CA SER A 76 -6.38 -7.68 -18.31
C SER A 76 -7.12 -6.50 -18.92
N TYR A 77 -6.45 -5.35 -18.94
CA TYR A 77 -6.93 -4.20 -19.70
C TYR A 77 -6.68 -4.34 -21.18
N ALA A 78 -7.57 -3.78 -21.98
CA ALA A 78 -7.34 -3.58 -23.41
C ALA A 78 -6.08 -2.73 -23.65
N PRO A 79 -5.21 -3.06 -24.63
CA PRO A 79 -4.02 -2.26 -24.93
C PRO A 79 -4.31 -0.79 -25.22
N ASP A 80 -5.39 -0.48 -25.95
CA ASP A 80 -5.79 0.90 -26.25
C ASP A 80 -6.28 1.69 -25.03
N ALA A 81 -6.73 1.00 -23.97
CA ALA A 81 -7.11 1.64 -22.70
C ALA A 81 -5.88 2.07 -21.90
N LYS A 82 -4.71 1.50 -22.17
CA LYS A 82 -3.41 1.91 -21.60
C LYS A 82 -2.87 3.07 -22.42
N LYS A 83 -2.60 4.21 -21.81
CA LYS A 83 -2.06 5.40 -22.49
C LYS A 83 -0.66 5.21 -23.06
N MET A 84 0.11 4.28 -22.55
CA MET A 84 1.36 3.84 -23.12
C MET A 84 1.12 2.49 -23.81
N ARG A 85 1.34 2.43 -25.11
CA ARG A 85 1.35 1.20 -25.89
C ARG A 85 2.58 0.39 -25.50
N LEU A 86 2.53 -0.32 -24.38
CA LEU A 86 3.68 -1.06 -23.85
C LEU A 86 3.93 -2.36 -24.60
N LEU A 87 2.92 -2.87 -25.30
CA LEU A 87 3.01 -3.99 -26.24
C LEU A 87 1.85 -3.83 -27.23
N SER A 88 2.13 -3.39 -28.41
CA SER A 88 1.11 -3.15 -29.45
C SER A 88 0.80 -4.38 -30.29
N GLU A 89 1.60 -5.45 -30.16
CA GLU A 89 1.44 -6.66 -30.96
C GLU A 89 0.96 -7.81 -30.08
N PRO A 90 -0.07 -8.57 -30.53
CA PRO A 90 -0.51 -9.78 -29.85
C PRO A 90 0.64 -10.78 -29.76
N THR A 91 0.74 -11.49 -28.64
CA THR A 91 1.77 -12.52 -28.46
C THR A 91 1.44 -13.78 -29.27
N LEU A 92 2.41 -14.68 -29.41
CA LEU A 92 2.17 -15.98 -30.06
C LEU A 92 1.12 -16.80 -29.31
N PHE A 93 1.10 -16.73 -27.98
CA PHE A 93 0.07 -17.38 -27.17
C PHE A 93 -1.34 -16.89 -27.49
N GLU A 94 -1.51 -15.60 -27.78
CA GLU A 94 -2.79 -15.06 -28.22
C GLU A 94 -3.14 -15.42 -29.65
N THR A 95 -2.20 -15.22 -30.59
CA THR A 95 -2.44 -15.42 -32.04
C THR A 95 -2.71 -16.87 -32.41
N ASP A 96 -2.16 -17.81 -31.65
CA ASP A 96 -2.37 -19.24 -31.86
C ASP A 96 -3.68 -19.76 -31.22
N ALA A 97 -4.33 -18.92 -30.37
CA ALA A 97 -5.57 -19.33 -29.71
C ALA A 97 -6.76 -19.25 -30.66
N PRO A 98 -7.66 -20.28 -30.66
CA PRO A 98 -8.84 -20.33 -31.56
C PRO A 98 -9.79 -19.13 -31.42
N GLN A 99 -9.83 -18.51 -30.25
CA GLN A 99 -10.68 -17.34 -29.94
C GLN A 99 -10.04 -16.00 -30.33
N PHE A 100 -8.82 -15.98 -30.85
CA PHE A 100 -8.15 -14.75 -31.24
C PHE A 100 -8.92 -14.01 -32.33
N ASP A 101 -9.18 -12.73 -32.07
CA ASP A 101 -9.88 -11.81 -32.99
C ASP A 101 -9.07 -10.49 -33.08
N PRO A 102 -8.40 -10.25 -34.21
CA PRO A 102 -7.61 -9.05 -34.41
C PRO A 102 -8.40 -7.74 -34.21
N SER A 103 -9.70 -7.74 -34.44
CA SER A 103 -10.55 -6.57 -34.28
C SER A 103 -10.82 -6.25 -32.80
N LYS A 104 -10.68 -7.20 -31.91
CA LYS A 104 -10.90 -7.08 -30.46
C LYS A 104 -9.61 -6.92 -29.69
N ALA A 105 -8.50 -7.46 -30.18
CA ALA A 105 -7.23 -7.56 -29.47
C ALA A 105 -6.72 -6.23 -28.88
N GLN A 106 -7.02 -5.10 -29.56
CA GLN A 106 -6.60 -3.77 -29.08
C GLN A 106 -7.64 -3.08 -28.19
N THR A 107 -8.92 -3.37 -28.35
CA THR A 107 -10.02 -2.60 -27.77
C THR A 107 -10.74 -3.29 -26.62
N LYS A 108 -10.51 -4.60 -26.44
CA LYS A 108 -11.17 -5.42 -25.42
C LYS A 108 -10.19 -5.90 -24.38
N GLY A 109 -10.62 -5.88 -23.12
CA GLY A 109 -9.96 -6.61 -22.06
C GLY A 109 -10.15 -8.11 -22.23
N LYS A 110 -9.40 -8.90 -21.47
CA LYS A 110 -9.51 -10.35 -21.45
C LYS A 110 -9.83 -10.84 -20.05
N ILE A 111 -10.55 -11.97 -20.00
CA ILE A 111 -10.74 -12.76 -18.80
C ILE A 111 -10.03 -14.09 -18.96
N PHE A 112 -9.31 -14.51 -17.94
CA PHE A 112 -8.59 -15.78 -17.87
C PHE A 112 -9.17 -16.56 -16.70
N ILE A 113 -9.50 -17.82 -16.93
CA ILE A 113 -10.14 -18.68 -15.94
C ILE A 113 -9.36 -19.98 -15.82
N LEU A 114 -9.15 -20.38 -14.57
CA LEU A 114 -8.57 -21.66 -14.21
C LEU A 114 -9.48 -22.31 -13.15
N ASP A 115 -10.18 -23.37 -13.49
CA ASP A 115 -11.13 -24.04 -12.61
C ASP A 115 -11.23 -25.58 -12.82
N LYS A 116 -10.56 -26.12 -13.85
CA LYS A 116 -10.60 -27.54 -14.19
C LYS A 116 -9.38 -27.95 -15.01
N ASP A 117 -9.07 -29.24 -14.95
CA ASP A 117 -8.07 -29.87 -15.81
C ASP A 117 -8.62 -29.97 -17.25
N LEU A 118 -8.06 -29.15 -18.14
CA LEU A 118 -8.36 -29.15 -19.58
C LEU A 118 -7.32 -29.93 -20.37
N SER A 119 -6.09 -30.00 -19.87
CA SER A 119 -4.98 -30.73 -20.47
C SER A 119 -5.15 -32.27 -20.34
N GLY A 120 -5.86 -32.71 -19.28
CA GLY A 120 -6.10 -34.10 -18.98
C GLY A 120 -4.90 -34.81 -18.31
N ASP A 121 -3.98 -34.04 -17.71
CA ASP A 121 -2.80 -34.58 -17.05
C ASP A 121 -3.03 -34.93 -15.57
N GLY A 122 -4.24 -34.68 -15.07
CA GLY A 122 -4.67 -34.96 -13.70
C GLY A 122 -4.28 -33.88 -12.69
N ARG A 123 -3.85 -32.70 -13.15
CA ARG A 123 -3.53 -31.53 -12.35
C ARG A 123 -4.21 -30.29 -12.94
N ILE A 124 -4.41 -29.29 -12.09
CA ILE A 124 -4.87 -27.96 -12.53
C ILE A 124 -3.72 -26.99 -12.39
N ASN A 125 -3.27 -26.44 -13.51
CA ASN A 125 -2.11 -25.55 -13.58
C ASN A 125 -2.23 -24.54 -14.74
N ILE A 126 -1.16 -23.83 -15.05
CA ILE A 126 -1.14 -22.77 -16.06
C ILE A 126 -1.52 -23.26 -17.46
N ASP A 127 -1.29 -24.55 -17.78
CA ASP A 127 -1.58 -25.13 -19.09
C ASP A 127 -3.10 -25.33 -19.31
N ASP A 128 -3.89 -25.29 -18.22
CA ASP A 128 -5.34 -25.38 -18.23
C ASP A 128 -6.03 -24.01 -18.26
N LEU A 129 -5.23 -22.94 -18.27
CA LEU A 129 -5.75 -21.57 -18.29
C LEU A 129 -6.42 -21.29 -19.63
N HIS A 130 -7.73 -21.03 -19.62
CA HIS A 130 -8.45 -20.58 -20.80
C HIS A 130 -8.85 -19.12 -20.69
N TRP A 131 -9.01 -18.46 -21.84
CA TRP A 131 -9.32 -17.05 -21.87
C TRP A 131 -10.36 -16.69 -22.94
N GLU A 132 -11.03 -15.56 -22.69
CA GLU A 132 -12.02 -14.98 -23.60
C GLU A 132 -11.89 -13.46 -23.59
N TYR A 133 -12.44 -12.78 -24.59
CA TYR A 133 -12.56 -11.32 -24.56
C TYR A 133 -13.71 -10.89 -23.65
N LEU A 134 -13.45 -9.89 -22.82
CA LEU A 134 -14.50 -9.14 -22.14
C LEU A 134 -15.31 -8.31 -23.14
N ASN A 135 -16.55 -7.96 -22.77
CA ASN A 135 -17.34 -7.03 -23.57
C ASN A 135 -16.79 -5.59 -23.52
N GLY A 136 -16.16 -5.23 -22.42
CA GLY A 136 -15.51 -3.94 -22.17
C GLY A 136 -14.00 -3.96 -22.35
N ASP A 137 -13.36 -2.90 -21.86
CA ASP A 137 -11.92 -2.70 -21.90
C ASP A 137 -11.17 -3.32 -20.70
N GLY A 138 -11.89 -3.99 -19.77
CA GLY A 138 -11.33 -4.60 -18.57
C GLY A 138 -11.19 -3.64 -17.38
N ASP A 139 -11.76 -2.45 -17.44
CA ASP A 139 -11.75 -1.53 -16.28
C ASP A 139 -12.47 -2.18 -15.08
N PHE A 140 -11.81 -2.21 -13.91
CA PHE A 140 -12.38 -2.80 -12.70
C PHE A 140 -13.71 -2.16 -12.27
N ARG A 141 -13.95 -0.91 -12.68
CA ARG A 141 -15.20 -0.16 -12.41
C ARG A 141 -16.35 -0.59 -13.30
N SER A 142 -16.08 -1.33 -14.38
CA SER A 142 -17.13 -1.81 -15.29
C SER A 142 -18.09 -2.75 -14.55
N LYS A 143 -19.33 -2.83 -15.08
CA LYS A 143 -20.31 -3.77 -14.54
C LYS A 143 -19.82 -5.20 -14.64
N GLU A 144 -19.22 -5.58 -15.77
CA GLU A 144 -18.72 -6.92 -16.04
C GLU A 144 -17.65 -7.35 -15.04
N VAL A 145 -16.61 -6.52 -14.77
CA VAL A 145 -15.58 -6.83 -13.79
C VAL A 145 -16.12 -6.76 -12.35
N SER A 146 -17.13 -5.90 -12.09
CA SER A 146 -17.81 -5.87 -10.80
C SER A 146 -18.62 -7.15 -10.53
N GLU A 147 -19.20 -7.77 -11.55
CA GLU A 147 -19.85 -9.08 -11.42
C GLU A 147 -18.84 -10.18 -11.08
N LEU A 148 -17.63 -10.15 -11.66
CA LEU A 148 -16.53 -11.05 -11.29
C LEU A 148 -16.07 -10.82 -9.84
N ARG A 149 -15.98 -9.55 -9.40
CA ARG A 149 -15.72 -9.21 -8.01
C ARG A 149 -16.77 -9.84 -7.08
N ASP A 150 -18.03 -9.74 -7.47
CA ASP A 150 -19.14 -10.23 -6.63
C ASP A 150 -19.14 -11.77 -6.54
N GLU A 151 -18.66 -12.48 -7.58
CA GLU A 151 -18.42 -13.91 -7.57
C GLU A 151 -17.23 -14.31 -6.68
N ALA A 152 -16.16 -13.50 -6.66
CA ALA A 152 -14.93 -13.82 -5.94
C ALA A 152 -15.11 -13.81 -4.42
N ASP A 153 -14.35 -14.66 -3.72
CA ASP A 153 -14.18 -14.64 -2.28
C ASP A 153 -13.06 -13.69 -1.85
N ILE A 154 -11.96 -13.68 -2.62
CA ILE A 154 -10.73 -12.95 -2.30
C ILE A 154 -10.26 -12.19 -3.53
N ILE A 155 -9.85 -10.94 -3.36
CA ILE A 155 -9.26 -10.09 -4.40
C ILE A 155 -7.80 -9.86 -4.07
N ILE A 156 -6.90 -10.19 -4.99
CA ILE A 156 -5.45 -10.08 -4.79
C ILE A 156 -4.85 -9.41 -6.02
N THR A 157 -4.12 -8.29 -5.84
CA THR A 157 -3.49 -7.59 -6.98
C THR A 157 -2.57 -6.47 -6.53
N ASN A 158 -1.80 -5.93 -7.47
CA ASN A 158 -1.15 -4.64 -7.37
C ASN A 158 -1.93 -3.61 -8.21
N PRO A 159 -2.91 -2.89 -7.63
CA PRO A 159 -3.70 -1.94 -8.39
C PRO A 159 -2.86 -0.71 -8.76
N PRO A 160 -3.23 0.03 -9.82
CA PRO A 160 -2.61 1.30 -10.13
C PRO A 160 -2.65 2.25 -8.93
N PHE A 161 -1.49 2.74 -8.48
CA PHE A 161 -1.41 3.57 -7.26
C PHE A 161 -2.22 4.86 -7.35
N SER A 162 -2.40 5.38 -8.56
CA SER A 162 -3.25 6.56 -8.82
C SER A 162 -4.73 6.30 -8.55
N LEU A 163 -5.18 5.06 -8.69
CA LEU A 163 -6.56 4.61 -8.52
C LEU A 163 -6.80 3.88 -7.18
N PHE A 164 -5.79 3.81 -6.31
CA PHE A 164 -5.86 3.03 -5.06
C PHE A 164 -7.11 3.32 -4.22
N ARG A 165 -7.50 4.58 -4.07
CA ARG A 165 -8.70 4.95 -3.28
C ARG A 165 -9.99 4.44 -3.89
N GLU A 166 -10.12 4.57 -5.22
CA GLU A 166 -11.29 4.07 -5.96
C GLU A 166 -11.35 2.56 -5.92
N PHE A 167 -10.20 1.91 -6.08
CA PHE A 167 -10.06 0.46 -6.05
C PHE A 167 -10.39 -0.11 -4.66
N LEU A 168 -9.86 0.50 -3.58
CA LEU A 168 -10.18 0.09 -2.21
C LEU A 168 -11.69 0.26 -1.92
N ALA A 169 -12.30 1.38 -2.33
CA ALA A 169 -13.73 1.60 -2.17
C ALA A 169 -14.57 0.56 -2.93
N TRP A 170 -14.13 0.18 -4.14
CA TRP A 170 -14.77 -0.85 -4.96
C TRP A 170 -14.76 -2.22 -4.27
N ILE A 171 -13.64 -2.62 -3.64
CA ILE A 171 -13.55 -3.88 -2.87
C ILE A 171 -14.41 -3.84 -1.61
N VAL A 172 -14.26 -2.77 -0.82
CA VAL A 172 -14.92 -2.62 0.49
C VAL A 172 -16.45 -2.56 0.36
N SER A 173 -16.95 -1.89 -0.71
CA SER A 173 -18.40 -1.82 -0.98
C SER A 173 -19.05 -3.20 -1.21
N ALA A 174 -18.28 -4.17 -1.67
CA ALA A 174 -18.71 -5.55 -1.89
C ALA A 174 -18.38 -6.48 -0.70
N ASN A 175 -17.84 -5.94 0.39
CA ASN A 175 -17.44 -6.70 1.59
C ASN A 175 -16.54 -7.91 1.28
N LYS A 176 -15.58 -7.74 0.36
CA LYS A 176 -14.68 -8.81 -0.06
C LYS A 176 -13.44 -8.89 0.81
N LYS A 177 -12.87 -10.10 0.92
CA LYS A 177 -11.51 -10.29 1.42
C LYS A 177 -10.52 -9.81 0.38
N PHE A 178 -9.37 -9.27 0.83
CA PHE A 178 -8.39 -8.75 -0.12
C PHE A 178 -6.96 -8.76 0.42
N ILE A 179 -6.00 -8.83 -0.49
CA ILE A 179 -4.57 -8.61 -0.28
C ILE A 179 -4.10 -7.73 -1.45
N ILE A 180 -3.82 -6.46 -1.21
CA ILE A 180 -3.47 -5.50 -2.27
C ILE A 180 -2.21 -4.71 -1.94
N ILE A 181 -1.51 -4.29 -2.97
CA ILE A 181 -0.33 -3.42 -2.83
C ILE A 181 -0.75 -1.95 -2.93
N GLY A 182 -0.12 -1.12 -2.10
CA GLY A 182 -0.32 0.32 -2.16
C GLY A 182 0.87 1.08 -1.56
N ASN A 183 0.77 2.40 -1.53
CA ASN A 183 1.77 3.23 -0.89
C ASN A 183 1.43 3.45 0.59
N MET A 184 2.43 3.42 1.47
CA MET A 184 2.28 3.65 2.91
C MET A 184 1.52 4.94 3.25
N ASN A 185 1.68 5.98 2.44
CA ASN A 185 0.96 7.24 2.66
C ASN A 185 -0.56 7.08 2.52
N ALA A 186 -1.05 6.00 1.89
CA ALA A 186 -2.47 5.73 1.77
C ALA A 186 -3.16 5.58 3.13
N VAL A 187 -2.44 5.16 4.18
CA VAL A 187 -2.99 5.10 5.56
C VAL A 187 -3.48 6.45 6.06
N THR A 188 -2.98 7.56 5.49
CA THR A 188 -3.38 8.92 5.87
C THR A 188 -4.62 9.43 5.12
N TYR A 189 -5.19 8.65 4.21
CA TYR A 189 -6.37 9.06 3.45
C TYR A 189 -7.65 8.87 4.28
N LYS A 190 -8.61 9.74 4.05
CA LYS A 190 -9.91 9.70 4.74
C LYS A 190 -10.74 8.45 4.39
N GLU A 191 -10.46 7.82 3.26
CA GLU A 191 -11.10 6.59 2.82
C GLU A 191 -10.44 5.34 3.44
N THR A 192 -9.16 5.44 3.82
CA THR A 192 -8.34 4.30 4.27
C THR A 192 -8.26 4.21 5.79
N PHE A 193 -7.93 5.33 6.45
CA PHE A 193 -7.66 5.33 7.89
C PHE A 193 -8.84 4.83 8.76
N PRO A 194 -10.11 5.17 8.46
CA PRO A 194 -11.24 4.63 9.22
C PRO A 194 -11.30 3.10 9.22
N LEU A 195 -10.95 2.45 8.10
CA LEU A 195 -10.90 1.00 8.01
C LEU A 195 -9.82 0.42 8.94
N ILE A 196 -8.67 1.09 9.03
CA ILE A 196 -7.59 0.68 9.93
C ILE A 196 -8.02 0.86 11.40
N LYS A 197 -8.57 2.03 11.74
CA LYS A 197 -9.05 2.34 13.09
C LYS A 197 -10.14 1.38 13.56
N GLU A 198 -11.05 1.01 12.67
CA GLU A 198 -12.15 0.07 12.95
C GLU A 198 -11.74 -1.40 12.85
N ASN A 199 -10.44 -1.67 12.69
CA ASN A 199 -9.93 -3.01 12.57
C ASN A 199 -10.56 -3.83 11.42
N LYS A 200 -10.86 -3.15 10.30
CA LYS A 200 -11.40 -3.73 9.07
C LYS A 200 -10.35 -3.89 7.97
N MET A 201 -9.17 -3.31 8.17
CA MET A 201 -8.01 -3.41 7.30
C MET A 201 -6.74 -3.16 8.10
N TRP A 202 -5.65 -3.81 7.71
CA TRP A 202 -4.33 -3.66 8.32
C TRP A 202 -3.21 -3.86 7.31
N MET A 203 -1.96 -3.71 7.76
CA MET A 203 -0.79 -3.93 6.92
C MET A 203 -0.54 -5.43 6.76
N GLY A 204 -0.03 -5.84 5.60
CA GLY A 204 0.39 -7.20 5.36
C GLY A 204 1.70 -7.56 6.06
N TYR A 205 2.16 -8.79 5.84
CA TYR A 205 3.25 -9.39 6.59
C TYR A 205 4.64 -8.95 6.13
N SER A 206 4.90 -8.93 4.82
CA SER A 206 6.29 -9.04 4.31
C SER A 206 7.01 -7.72 4.06
N ILE A 207 6.30 -6.64 3.70
CA ILE A 207 6.95 -5.38 3.33
C ILE A 207 6.84 -4.36 4.46
N HIS A 208 7.91 -4.18 5.24
CA HIS A 208 7.90 -3.32 6.44
C HIS A 208 8.77 -2.08 6.34
N SER A 209 9.73 -2.06 5.43
CA SER A 209 10.66 -0.93 5.30
C SER A 209 11.32 -0.92 3.93
N GLY A 210 11.84 0.24 3.58
CA GLY A 210 12.65 0.40 2.39
C GLY A 210 11.85 0.56 1.10
N ASP A 211 12.60 0.51 0.03
CA ASP A 211 12.11 0.62 -1.34
C ASP A 211 11.91 -0.78 -1.89
N ARG A 212 10.90 -0.96 -2.76
CA ARG A 212 10.72 -2.20 -3.51
C ARG A 212 11.10 -2.00 -4.95
N GLU A 213 11.72 -3.03 -5.52
CA GLU A 213 12.01 -3.10 -6.94
C GLU A 213 10.85 -3.78 -7.66
N PHE A 214 10.43 -3.14 -8.73
CA PHE A 214 9.43 -3.68 -9.63
C PHE A 214 10.04 -3.78 -11.03
N GLU A 215 9.76 -4.86 -11.70
CA GLU A 215 10.05 -4.99 -13.11
C GLU A 215 9.12 -4.07 -13.90
N VAL A 216 9.65 -3.45 -14.92
CA VAL A 216 8.90 -2.55 -15.80
C VAL A 216 9.18 -2.92 -17.25
N PRO A 217 8.23 -2.66 -18.15
CA PRO A 217 8.41 -2.90 -19.58
C PRO A 217 9.60 -2.16 -20.18
N ASP A 218 10.08 -2.64 -21.32
CA ASP A 218 11.26 -2.10 -22.00
C ASP A 218 11.14 -0.64 -22.40
N GLU A 219 9.94 -0.18 -22.73
CA GLU A 219 9.66 1.21 -23.10
C GLU A 219 9.45 2.13 -21.89
N TYR A 220 9.47 1.60 -20.66
CA TYR A 220 9.30 2.42 -19.47
C TYR A 220 10.45 3.42 -19.33
N PRO A 221 10.14 4.73 -19.17
CA PRO A 221 11.18 5.76 -19.08
C PRO A 221 11.95 5.65 -17.76
N LEU A 222 13.25 5.35 -17.84
CA LEU A 222 14.14 5.24 -16.67
C LEU A 222 14.62 6.62 -16.17
N ASN A 223 13.68 7.50 -15.82
CA ASN A 223 13.98 8.86 -15.35
C ASN A 223 14.10 8.95 -13.82
N ALA A 224 13.83 7.83 -13.10
CA ALA A 224 13.82 7.78 -11.63
C ALA A 224 15.22 7.59 -11.07
N ALA A 225 15.46 8.17 -9.90
CA ALA A 225 16.59 7.73 -9.08
C ALA A 225 16.33 6.29 -8.60
N GLY A 226 17.28 5.37 -8.82
CA GLY A 226 17.20 4.01 -8.35
C GLY A 226 16.62 3.01 -9.37
N TRP A 227 16.81 3.23 -10.64
CA TRP A 227 16.59 2.21 -11.65
C TRP A 227 17.84 1.35 -11.86
N ARG A 228 17.64 0.14 -12.36
CA ARG A 228 18.72 -0.73 -12.85
C ARG A 228 18.25 -1.60 -14.02
N ILE A 229 19.19 -2.13 -14.74
CA ILE A 229 18.99 -3.17 -15.75
C ILE A 229 19.78 -4.39 -15.26
N ASP A 230 19.18 -5.58 -15.31
CA ASP A 230 19.85 -6.82 -14.93
C ASP A 230 20.69 -7.41 -16.11
N GLU A 231 21.36 -8.51 -15.87
CA GLU A 231 22.19 -9.21 -16.87
C GLU A 231 21.40 -9.78 -18.05
N ASN A 232 20.08 -9.92 -17.91
CA ASN A 232 19.17 -10.38 -18.95
C ASN A 232 18.51 -9.22 -19.71
N GLY A 233 18.90 -7.96 -19.42
CA GLY A 233 18.34 -6.77 -20.03
C GLY A 233 17.03 -6.28 -19.41
N ARG A 234 16.49 -6.94 -18.38
CA ARG A 234 15.22 -6.56 -17.73
C ARG A 234 15.41 -5.27 -16.92
N LYS A 235 14.44 -4.40 -16.99
CA LYS A 235 14.44 -3.08 -16.35
C LYS A 235 13.67 -3.10 -15.04
N PHE A 236 14.26 -2.50 -14.03
CA PHE A 236 13.68 -2.39 -12.70
C PHE A 236 13.68 -0.95 -12.22
N ILE A 237 12.62 -0.58 -11.49
CA ILE A 237 12.54 0.71 -10.79
C ILE A 237 12.32 0.50 -9.30
N ARG A 238 12.79 1.44 -8.49
CA ARG A 238 12.53 1.47 -7.05
C ARG A 238 11.37 2.37 -6.71
N VAL A 239 10.36 1.81 -6.05
CA VAL A 239 9.21 2.55 -5.54
C VAL A 239 9.29 2.59 -4.01
N LYS A 240 9.27 3.81 -3.46
CA LYS A 240 9.36 4.04 -2.01
C LYS A 240 8.02 3.86 -1.33
N GLY A 241 8.07 3.30 -0.12
CA GLY A 241 6.91 3.24 0.76
C GLY A 241 5.84 2.26 0.31
N VAL A 242 6.19 1.25 -0.47
CA VAL A 242 5.27 0.17 -0.85
C VAL A 242 4.88 -0.65 0.37
N ARG A 243 3.61 -1.04 0.46
CA ARG A 243 3.05 -1.90 1.50
C ARG A 243 1.95 -2.80 0.96
N TRP A 244 1.80 -3.96 1.61
CA TRP A 244 0.59 -4.75 1.49
C TRP A 244 -0.49 -4.20 2.41
N PHE A 245 -1.72 -4.20 1.93
CA PHE A 245 -2.94 -3.88 2.67
C PHE A 245 -3.88 -5.07 2.58
N THR A 246 -4.46 -5.47 3.71
CA THR A 246 -5.28 -6.69 3.76
C THR A 246 -6.37 -6.60 4.84
N ASN A 247 -7.37 -7.44 4.72
CA ASN A 247 -8.34 -7.76 5.77
C ASN A 247 -8.38 -9.28 6.05
N ILE A 248 -7.31 -9.99 5.66
CA ILE A 248 -7.07 -11.40 6.01
C ILE A 248 -6.01 -11.43 7.10
N ASP A 249 -6.27 -12.18 8.17
CA ASP A 249 -5.41 -12.21 9.35
C ASP A 249 -4.09 -12.97 9.11
N HIS A 250 -3.08 -12.62 9.88
CA HIS A 250 -1.76 -13.26 9.86
C HIS A 250 -1.08 -13.16 11.23
N GLY A 251 -0.16 -14.08 11.55
CA GLY A 251 0.40 -14.23 12.89
C GLY A 251 1.12 -12.99 13.42
N ARG A 252 1.84 -12.27 12.57
CA ARG A 252 2.61 -11.08 12.97
C ARG A 252 1.75 -9.98 13.60
N ARG A 253 0.50 -9.88 13.21
CA ARG A 253 -0.43 -8.89 13.75
C ARG A 253 -0.72 -9.11 15.24
N HIS A 254 -0.50 -10.32 15.73
CA HIS A 254 -0.72 -10.73 17.12
C HIS A 254 0.59 -10.83 17.92
N GLU A 255 1.70 -10.34 17.37
CA GLU A 255 2.99 -10.28 18.06
C GLU A 255 3.11 -8.98 18.85
N PRO A 256 3.12 -9.02 20.20
CA PRO A 256 3.31 -7.81 20.99
C PRO A 256 4.69 -7.20 20.74
N LEU A 257 4.74 -5.86 20.65
CA LEU A 257 6.01 -5.16 20.62
C LEU A 257 6.74 -5.26 21.96
N PRO A 258 8.04 -5.61 21.95
CA PRO A 258 8.87 -5.46 23.14
C PRO A 258 9.13 -3.98 23.41
N LEU A 259 8.71 -3.49 24.57
CA LEU A 259 8.76 -2.08 24.95
C LEU A 259 9.63 -1.87 26.19
N MET A 260 10.31 -0.73 26.24
CA MET A 260 10.98 -0.24 27.44
C MET A 260 10.08 0.73 28.19
N THR A 261 10.36 0.95 29.48
CA THR A 261 9.72 2.03 30.25
C THR A 261 10.09 3.40 29.69
N MET A 262 9.32 4.44 30.03
CA MET A 262 9.67 5.82 29.65
C MET A 262 11.06 6.20 30.17
N ALA A 263 11.35 5.87 31.41
CA ALA A 263 12.65 6.16 32.03
C ALA A 263 13.81 5.46 31.31
N ASP A 264 13.62 4.20 30.91
CA ASP A 264 14.63 3.44 30.17
C ASP A 264 14.84 4.01 28.76
N ASN A 265 13.77 4.40 28.07
CA ASN A 265 13.87 5.06 26.77
C ASN A 265 14.69 6.35 26.85
N LEU A 266 14.39 7.22 27.83
CA LEU A 266 15.11 8.47 28.03
C LEU A 266 16.59 8.24 28.36
N ARG A 267 16.93 7.15 29.03
CA ARG A 267 18.30 6.82 29.44
C ARG A 267 19.08 6.03 28.39
N PHE A 268 18.47 5.05 27.75
CA PHE A 268 19.16 4.02 26.97
C PHE A 268 18.80 3.99 25.49
N SER A 269 17.81 4.78 25.03
CA SER A 269 17.44 4.79 23.62
C SER A 269 18.67 4.99 22.72
N LYS A 270 18.67 4.31 21.58
CA LYS A 270 19.64 4.54 20.49
C LYS A 270 19.38 5.85 19.73
N HIS A 271 18.18 6.43 19.89
CA HIS A 271 17.74 7.63 19.19
C HIS A 271 18.13 8.89 19.94
N LYS A 272 18.88 9.76 19.27
CA LYS A 272 19.36 11.04 19.86
C LYS A 272 18.22 12.00 20.17
N GLU A 273 17.12 11.87 19.49
CA GLU A 273 15.90 12.68 19.66
C GLU A 273 15.17 12.38 20.98
N ILE A 274 15.53 11.29 21.66
CA ILE A 274 14.92 10.85 22.93
C ILE A 274 15.96 10.81 24.03
N LYS A 275 17.10 10.17 23.76
CA LYS A 275 18.14 9.92 24.75
C LYS A 275 18.65 11.21 25.40
N GLY A 276 18.61 11.27 26.73
CA GLY A 276 19.08 12.39 27.52
C GLY A 276 18.08 13.53 27.68
N LYS A 277 16.87 13.41 27.11
CA LYS A 277 15.77 14.33 27.43
C LYS A 277 15.24 14.09 28.85
N VAL A 278 14.57 15.11 29.42
CA VAL A 278 13.89 15.03 30.72
C VAL A 278 12.55 14.33 30.59
N SER A 279 11.87 14.53 29.45
CA SER A 279 10.57 13.93 29.12
C SER A 279 10.37 13.85 27.62
N TYR A 280 9.36 13.12 27.18
CA TYR A 280 8.86 13.20 25.81
C TYR A 280 8.21 14.56 25.56
N ASP A 281 8.30 15.06 24.32
CA ASP A 281 7.67 16.32 23.93
C ASP A 281 6.15 16.15 23.88
N HIS A 282 5.41 17.20 24.29
CA HIS A 282 3.96 17.29 24.14
C HIS A 282 3.59 18.10 22.91
N TYR A 283 2.55 17.69 22.21
CA TYR A 283 2.01 18.51 21.12
C TYR A 283 1.29 19.75 21.65
N ASP A 284 1.38 20.85 20.90
CA ASP A 284 0.67 22.08 21.21
C ASP A 284 -0.82 22.02 20.80
N ASN A 285 -1.16 21.13 19.86
CA ASN A 285 -2.50 21.00 19.28
C ASN A 285 -3.17 19.64 19.41
N TYR A 286 -2.57 18.73 20.17
CA TYR A 286 -3.16 17.44 20.56
C TYR A 286 -2.79 17.15 22.01
N ASP A 287 -3.71 16.56 22.77
CA ASP A 287 -3.42 16.08 24.12
C ASP A 287 -2.72 14.72 24.03
N ALA A 288 -1.45 14.75 23.58
CA ALA A 288 -0.64 13.56 23.35
C ALA A 288 0.85 13.89 23.37
N ILE A 289 1.67 12.90 23.69
CA ILE A 289 3.14 13.00 23.60
C ILE A 289 3.62 12.57 22.20
N GLU A 290 4.72 13.19 21.75
CA GLU A 290 5.43 12.79 20.53
C GLU A 290 6.32 11.58 20.81
N VAL A 291 6.05 10.46 20.12
CA VAL A 291 6.90 9.28 20.12
C VAL A 291 7.49 9.12 18.72
N PRO A 292 8.69 9.63 18.46
CA PRO A 292 9.21 9.71 17.09
C PRO A 292 9.59 8.37 16.46
N PHE A 293 9.71 7.31 17.24
CA PHE A 293 10.11 5.96 16.78
C PHE A 293 9.26 4.89 17.43
N THR A 294 8.87 3.88 16.65
CA THR A 294 8.03 2.76 17.13
C THR A 294 8.68 1.97 18.27
N ASP A 295 10.00 1.79 18.25
CA ASP A 295 10.76 1.11 19.29
C ASP A 295 11.03 1.96 20.54
N ALA A 296 10.50 3.17 20.58
CA ALA A 296 10.56 4.06 21.71
C ALA A 296 9.18 4.36 22.34
N ILE A 297 8.19 3.57 22.01
CA ILE A 297 6.89 3.61 22.69
C ILE A 297 7.11 3.16 24.14
N PRO A 298 6.78 4.01 25.16
CA PRO A 298 6.94 3.62 26.56
C PRO A 298 5.87 2.60 26.99
N SER A 299 6.30 1.58 27.74
CA SER A 299 5.40 0.52 28.24
C SER A 299 4.56 0.93 29.45
N ASP A 300 4.90 2.06 30.08
CA ASP A 300 4.36 2.53 31.35
C ASP A 300 3.68 3.91 31.25
N TYR A 301 3.20 4.28 30.05
CA TYR A 301 2.49 5.53 29.83
C TYR A 301 1.04 5.29 29.41
N ASP A 302 0.11 5.70 30.28
CA ASP A 302 -1.35 5.47 30.08
C ASP A 302 -2.03 6.55 29.22
N GLY A 303 -1.29 7.62 28.86
CA GLY A 303 -1.81 8.71 28.05
C GLY A 303 -1.78 8.44 26.54
N VAL A 304 -2.26 9.41 25.78
CA VAL A 304 -2.26 9.31 24.32
C VAL A 304 -0.86 9.57 23.76
N MET A 305 -0.45 8.76 22.82
CA MET A 305 0.85 8.82 22.15
C MET A 305 0.67 9.01 20.65
N GLY A 306 1.40 9.96 20.06
CA GLY A 306 1.49 10.13 18.61
C GLY A 306 2.69 9.37 18.07
N VAL A 307 2.45 8.31 17.30
CA VAL A 307 3.48 7.45 16.72
C VAL A 307 3.57 7.59 15.21
N PRO A 308 4.73 7.32 14.57
CA PRO A 308 4.86 7.34 13.12
C PRO A 308 3.85 6.40 12.44
N ILE A 309 3.40 6.74 11.23
CA ILE A 309 2.51 5.85 10.46
C ILE A 309 3.11 4.46 10.22
N SER A 310 4.44 4.32 10.22
CA SER A 310 5.14 3.02 10.13
C SER A 310 4.94 2.12 11.36
N PHE A 311 4.40 2.64 12.45
CA PHE A 311 3.93 1.82 13.58
C PHE A 311 2.90 0.78 13.13
N LEU A 312 2.08 1.11 12.13
CA LEU A 312 1.06 0.21 11.62
C LEU A 312 1.61 -1.10 11.03
N ASP A 313 2.88 -1.11 10.60
CA ASP A 313 3.59 -2.34 10.17
C ASP A 313 3.78 -3.35 11.32
N LYS A 314 3.62 -2.89 12.57
CA LYS A 314 3.84 -3.65 13.81
C LYS A 314 2.67 -3.53 14.79
N TYR A 315 1.55 -3.02 14.33
CA TYR A 315 0.38 -2.83 15.17
C TYR A 315 -0.17 -4.17 15.65
N CYS A 316 -0.25 -4.32 16.97
CA CYS A 316 -0.89 -5.44 17.66
C CYS A 316 -2.18 -4.92 18.33
N PRO A 317 -3.38 -5.36 17.89
CA PRO A 317 -4.64 -4.86 18.42
C PRO A 317 -4.91 -5.28 19.87
N GLU A 318 -4.24 -6.32 20.36
CA GLU A 318 -4.30 -6.77 21.76
C GLU A 318 -3.44 -5.89 22.68
N GLN A 319 -2.48 -5.14 22.12
CA GLN A 319 -1.58 -4.31 22.88
C GLN A 319 -1.93 -2.81 22.82
N PHE A 320 -2.55 -2.36 21.72
CA PHE A 320 -2.82 -0.94 21.50
C PHE A 320 -4.21 -0.69 20.93
N GLU A 321 -4.80 0.42 21.35
CA GLU A 321 -5.98 1.02 20.74
C GLU A 321 -5.58 2.15 19.79
N ILE A 322 -6.09 2.18 18.56
CA ILE A 322 -5.94 3.30 17.63
C ILE A 322 -7.08 4.31 17.87
N LEU A 323 -6.72 5.49 18.37
CA LEU A 323 -7.67 6.56 18.69
C LEU A 323 -7.93 7.49 17.50
N GLY A 324 -6.91 7.75 16.68
CA GLY A 324 -7.03 8.69 15.58
C GLY A 324 -5.74 8.92 14.80
N ILE A 325 -5.75 9.95 13.99
CA ILE A 325 -4.61 10.41 13.20
C ILE A 325 -4.54 11.93 13.21
N THR A 326 -3.31 12.48 13.23
CA THR A 326 -3.08 13.93 13.26
C THR A 326 -3.24 14.56 11.86
N LYS A 327 -4.42 14.41 11.29
CA LYS A 327 -4.80 15.01 10.01
C LYS A 327 -6.03 15.90 10.21
N THR A 328 -6.05 17.06 9.55
CA THR A 328 -7.13 18.05 9.68
C THR A 328 -8.51 17.46 9.47
N TRP A 329 -8.65 16.59 8.45
CA TRP A 329 -9.91 15.97 8.12
C TRP A 329 -10.46 15.03 9.20
N PHE A 330 -9.62 14.54 10.12
CA PHE A 330 -10.05 13.67 11.21
C PHE A 330 -10.69 14.45 12.38
N GLY A 331 -10.29 15.72 12.54
CA GLY A 331 -10.96 16.65 13.47
C GLY A 331 -10.62 16.47 14.95
N SER A 332 -9.52 15.79 15.30
CA SER A 332 -9.12 15.56 16.70
C SER A 332 -8.19 16.63 17.29
N ALA A 333 -7.81 17.65 16.50
CA ALA A 333 -6.95 18.74 16.99
C ALA A 333 -7.68 19.61 18.03
N SER A 334 -7.03 19.88 19.16
CA SER A 334 -7.54 20.73 20.25
C SER A 334 -7.35 22.23 19.96
N LYS A 335 -6.50 22.58 18.97
CA LYS A 335 -6.12 23.95 18.63
C LYS A 335 -5.93 24.12 17.13
N ILE A 336 -6.32 25.28 16.61
CA ILE A 336 -6.16 25.71 15.22
C ILE A 336 -5.35 27.00 15.20
N TYR A 337 -4.44 27.12 14.25
CA TYR A 337 -3.58 28.29 14.05
C TYR A 337 -4.09 29.11 12.87
N PRO A 338 -4.69 30.31 13.11
CA PRO A 338 -5.34 31.08 12.05
C PRO A 338 -4.35 31.71 11.08
N GLU A 339 -3.29 32.32 11.57
CA GLU A 339 -2.24 32.93 10.73
C GLU A 339 -0.88 32.28 11.00
N GLN A 340 -0.22 31.85 9.95
CA GLN A 340 1.04 31.12 10.03
C GLN A 340 2.05 31.68 9.02
N ILE A 341 3.26 31.93 9.47
CA ILE A 341 4.39 32.28 8.62
C ILE A 341 5.36 31.10 8.62
N GLN A 342 5.45 30.40 7.51
CA GLN A 342 6.49 29.38 7.32
C GLN A 342 7.81 30.06 6.99
N VAL A 343 8.89 29.62 7.64
CA VAL A 343 10.27 29.98 7.35
C VAL A 343 11.00 28.72 6.90
N ASP A 344 11.51 28.70 5.67
CA ASP A 344 12.26 27.56 5.15
C ASP A 344 13.72 27.56 5.65
N ARG A 345 14.47 26.51 5.31
CA ARG A 345 15.89 26.37 5.68
C ARG A 345 16.80 27.48 5.15
N GLN A 346 16.37 28.20 4.12
CA GLN A 346 17.06 29.35 3.52
C GLN A 346 16.61 30.69 4.14
N GLY A 347 15.68 30.65 5.10
CA GLY A 347 15.13 31.85 5.74
C GLY A 347 14.03 32.56 4.95
N LYS A 348 13.55 31.98 3.84
CA LYS A 348 12.45 32.55 3.05
C LYS A 348 11.14 32.38 3.79
N LYS A 349 10.38 33.49 3.89
CA LYS A 349 9.09 33.53 4.60
C LYS A 349 7.93 33.46 3.61
N CYS A 350 6.87 32.69 3.96
CA CYS A 350 5.61 32.70 3.25
C CYS A 350 4.42 32.43 4.21
N LYS A 351 3.25 33.01 3.89
CA LYS A 351 2.02 32.73 4.61
C LYS A 351 1.50 31.36 4.16
N VAL A 352 1.09 30.54 5.11
CA VAL A 352 0.61 29.17 4.90
C VAL A 352 -0.49 28.79 5.89
N THR A 353 -1.12 27.63 5.66
CA THR A 353 -2.08 27.00 6.58
C THR A 353 -1.68 25.58 6.98
N LYS A 354 -0.48 25.17 6.64
CA LYS A 354 0.01 23.77 6.76
C LYS A 354 0.09 23.26 8.20
N LEU A 355 0.35 24.16 9.17
CA LEU A 355 0.52 23.78 10.57
C LEU A 355 -0.73 23.06 11.12
N ASN A 356 -1.90 23.36 10.55
CA ASN A 356 -3.14 22.73 10.95
C ASN A 356 -3.31 21.28 10.43
N ASP A 357 -2.48 20.84 9.47
CA ASP A 357 -2.56 19.49 8.90
C ASP A 357 -1.49 18.55 9.48
N GLY A 358 -1.37 18.51 10.80
CA GLY A 358 -0.42 17.65 11.51
C GLY A 358 -0.31 17.97 12.98
N ALA A 359 0.48 17.20 13.69
CA ALA A 359 0.86 17.49 15.07
C ALA A 359 1.95 18.57 15.10
N VAL A 360 1.93 19.40 16.12
CA VAL A 360 2.75 20.61 16.23
C VAL A 360 3.52 20.60 17.54
N LEU A 361 4.82 20.86 17.44
CA LEU A 361 5.71 21.04 18.58
C LEU A 361 6.05 22.52 18.75
N HIS A 362 5.92 23.03 19.98
CA HIS A 362 6.34 24.37 20.35
C HIS A 362 7.83 24.39 20.71
N HIS A 363 8.53 25.43 20.26
CA HIS A 363 9.95 25.64 20.59
C HIS A 363 10.16 26.99 21.28
N PRO A 364 10.92 27.02 22.40
CA PRO A 364 11.23 28.28 23.10
C PRO A 364 12.20 29.17 22.31
N GLN A 365 12.95 28.60 21.37
CA GLN A 365 13.91 29.28 20.52
C GLN A 365 13.70 28.92 19.06
N ILE A 366 14.29 29.67 18.13
CA ILE A 366 14.22 29.40 16.70
C ILE A 366 14.87 28.04 16.39
N PRO A 367 14.12 27.08 15.80
CA PRO A 367 14.67 25.81 15.36
C PRO A 367 15.76 26.00 14.32
N GLN A 368 16.88 25.27 14.47
CA GLN A 368 18.03 25.39 13.58
C GLN A 368 17.99 24.30 12.50
N ASN A 369 18.37 24.66 11.27
CA ASN A 369 18.52 23.73 10.15
C ASN A 369 17.25 23.00 9.70
N GLU A 370 16.07 23.47 10.08
CA GLU A 370 14.78 22.91 9.67
C GLU A 370 13.77 24.00 9.29
N THR A 371 12.68 23.58 8.65
CA THR A 371 11.56 24.47 8.38
C THR A 371 10.73 24.65 9.64
N TYR A 372 10.46 25.91 10.02
CA TYR A 372 9.64 26.23 11.18
C TYR A 372 8.54 27.23 10.84
N TYR A 373 7.65 27.42 11.78
CA TYR A 373 6.50 28.32 11.64
C TYR A 373 6.47 29.34 12.76
N ILE A 374 6.03 30.55 12.45
CA ILE A 374 5.81 31.62 13.42
C ILE A 374 4.31 31.86 13.53
N VAL A 375 3.79 31.79 14.75
CA VAL A 375 2.40 32.11 15.10
C VAL A 375 2.45 32.94 16.39
N ASP A 376 1.88 34.14 16.38
CA ASP A 376 1.85 35.05 17.51
C ASP A 376 3.22 35.23 18.20
N GLY A 377 4.29 35.36 17.41
CA GLY A 377 5.65 35.51 17.87
C GLY A 377 6.31 34.28 18.47
N LYS A 378 5.63 33.12 18.50
CA LYS A 378 6.16 31.85 18.98
C LYS A 378 6.60 30.96 17.80
N TYR A 379 7.52 30.03 18.08
CA TYR A 379 8.12 29.14 17.08
C TYR A 379 7.57 27.72 17.19
N TYR A 380 7.25 27.14 16.05
CA TYR A 380 6.66 25.80 15.98
C TYR A 380 7.29 24.99 14.86
N THR A 381 7.33 23.67 15.02
CA THR A 381 7.58 22.72 13.95
C THR A 381 6.38 21.81 13.78
N GLN A 382 6.17 21.36 12.55
CA GLN A 382 5.15 20.37 12.23
C GLN A 382 5.82 19.02 12.04
N VAL A 383 5.35 18.02 12.75
CA VAL A 383 5.75 16.64 12.49
C VAL A 383 4.87 16.01 11.41
N TYR A 384 5.40 14.99 10.74
CA TYR A 384 4.59 14.19 9.79
C TYR A 384 3.37 13.61 10.51
N ALA A 385 2.36 13.20 9.71
CA ALA A 385 1.16 12.55 10.24
C ALA A 385 1.54 11.46 11.27
N ARG A 386 0.86 11.49 12.41
CA ARG A 386 1.00 10.54 13.51
C ARG A 386 -0.30 9.78 13.71
N VAL A 387 -0.18 8.48 13.96
CA VAL A 387 -1.29 7.69 14.50
C VAL A 387 -1.34 7.96 16.00
N LEU A 388 -2.51 8.29 16.51
CA LEU A 388 -2.75 8.46 17.94
C LEU A 388 -3.15 7.12 18.53
N ILE A 389 -2.40 6.65 19.50
CA ILE A 389 -2.58 5.35 20.16
C ILE A 389 -2.61 5.48 21.69
N ARG A 390 -3.09 4.43 22.33
CA ARG A 390 -3.04 4.19 23.76
C ARG A 390 -2.84 2.68 24.00
N HIS A 391 -2.29 2.30 25.18
CA HIS A 391 -2.27 0.93 25.68
C HIS A 391 -3.65 0.40 26.02
#